data_cc4a272c234713ba00640f1e305f92c2
#
_entry.id   cc4a272c234713ba00640f1e305f92c2
#
_cell.length_a   1.000
_cell.length_b   1.000
_cell.length_c   1.000
_cell.angle_alpha   90.00
_cell.angle_beta   90.00
_cell.angle_gamma   90.00
#
_symmetry.space_group_name_H-M   'P 1'
#
loop_
_entity.id
_entity.type
_entity.pdbx_description
1 polymer ?
#
loop_
_entity_poly.entity_id
_entity_poly.type
_entity_poly.pdbx_seq_one_letter_code
_entity_poly.pdbx_strand_id
1 'polypeptide(L)'
;MKKVKCGLIVSDFDGTLLTTKQTIPEEVKAAIDEYIAAGGIFAVCTGRMLASILPQVRALGLKGLVAAYQGTVIADIESGALIKNGGFSVEQACEVCKTLEERGEPINVYADNVMYTTLPPDDKLLLIYEKITGIYARFVEGKMSEYVRQNSLYCQKIVSVVMPERKLPLYNYLCEKLGEMYEVTYSAAVLVEVSPKGDDKGEALKFLSAHYNVPIENTVAIGDNLNDLPMIEAAGTGVAVANAEEGLKAEADDVCPSCDEGGVAAVIRKYGLS
;
A
#
# COMPACT_ATOMS: atom_id res chain seq x y z
N MET A 1 -16.97 23.19 -19.60
CA MET A 1 -16.68 21.99 -18.74
C MET A 1 -15.38 21.37 -19.23
N LYS A 2 -14.43 21.12 -18.33
CA LYS A 2 -13.24 20.33 -18.67
C LYS A 2 -13.65 18.92 -19.06
N LYS A 3 -12.94 18.31 -20.00
CA LYS A 3 -13.19 16.92 -20.41
C LYS A 3 -12.15 16.01 -19.76
N VAL A 4 -12.57 14.79 -19.42
CA VAL A 4 -11.68 13.75 -18.93
C VAL A 4 -10.81 13.25 -20.10
N LYS A 5 -9.50 13.23 -19.91
CA LYS A 5 -8.51 12.65 -20.83
C LYS A 5 -8.16 11.21 -20.45
N CYS A 6 -8.08 10.95 -19.15
CA CYS A 6 -7.77 9.66 -18.57
C CYS A 6 -8.94 9.24 -17.68
N GLY A 7 -9.43 8.01 -17.83
CA GLY A 7 -10.64 7.55 -17.14
C GLY A 7 -10.41 7.19 -15.66
N LEU A 8 -9.20 6.74 -15.31
CA LEU A 8 -8.85 6.29 -13.96
C LEU A 8 -7.45 6.79 -13.58
N ILE A 9 -7.36 7.47 -12.45
CA ILE A 9 -6.08 7.80 -11.80
C ILE A 9 -5.99 7.00 -10.50
N VAL A 10 -4.89 6.24 -10.34
CA VAL A 10 -4.58 5.48 -9.12
C VAL A 10 -3.34 6.10 -8.48
N SER A 11 -3.47 6.56 -7.25
CA SER A 11 -2.38 7.18 -6.49
C SER A 11 -1.97 6.33 -5.31
N ASP A 12 -0.66 6.19 -5.07
CA ASP A 12 -0.19 5.84 -3.74
C ASP A 12 -0.61 6.94 -2.74
N PHE A 13 -0.52 6.60 -1.45
CA PHE A 13 -0.97 7.48 -0.37
C PHE A 13 0.19 8.18 0.32
N ASP A 14 1.12 7.42 0.92
CA ASP A 14 2.19 7.94 1.76
C ASP A 14 3.38 8.44 0.93
N GLY A 15 3.73 9.72 1.03
CA GLY A 15 4.81 10.31 0.22
C GLY A 15 4.40 10.65 -1.22
N THR A 16 3.16 10.35 -1.60
CA THR A 16 2.57 10.67 -2.91
C THR A 16 1.38 11.61 -2.78
N LEU A 17 0.24 11.13 -2.26
CA LEU A 17 -0.94 11.94 -1.99
C LEU A 17 -0.80 12.71 -0.68
N LEU A 18 -0.21 12.07 0.34
CA LEU A 18 0.05 12.63 1.65
C LEU A 18 1.45 13.27 1.68
N THR A 19 1.51 14.52 2.14
CA THR A 19 2.77 15.27 2.28
C THR A 19 3.65 14.72 3.40
N THR A 20 4.91 15.17 3.44
CA THR A 20 5.84 14.88 4.56
C THR A 20 5.31 15.38 5.90
N LYS A 21 4.40 16.36 5.91
CA LYS A 21 3.71 16.89 7.10
C LYS A 21 2.45 16.12 7.47
N GLN A 22 2.20 14.98 6.83
CA GLN A 22 1.00 14.15 7.07
C GLN A 22 -0.32 14.90 6.79
N THR A 23 -0.34 15.74 5.77
CA THR A 23 -1.52 16.50 5.31
C THR A 23 -1.70 16.32 3.81
N ILE A 24 -2.91 16.55 3.32
CA ILE A 24 -3.19 16.62 1.89
C ILE A 24 -3.46 18.09 1.55
N PRO A 25 -2.69 18.70 0.63
CA PRO A 25 -2.88 20.11 0.26
C PRO A 25 -4.28 20.38 -0.29
N GLU A 26 -4.84 21.56 0.02
CA GLU A 26 -6.17 21.93 -0.47
C GLU A 26 -6.24 21.98 -2.01
N GLU A 27 -5.14 22.36 -2.68
CA GLU A 27 -5.09 22.32 -4.14
C GLU A 27 -5.18 20.91 -4.73
N VAL A 28 -4.67 19.90 -4.00
CA VAL A 28 -4.76 18.48 -4.40
C VAL A 28 -6.20 18.00 -4.25
N LYS A 29 -6.86 18.33 -3.12
CA LYS A 29 -8.28 18.02 -2.90
C LYS A 29 -9.14 18.66 -3.98
N ALA A 30 -8.93 19.96 -4.26
CA ALA A 30 -9.68 20.69 -5.30
C ALA A 30 -9.48 20.08 -6.69
N ALA A 31 -8.26 19.63 -7.03
CA ALA A 31 -7.99 18.98 -8.30
C ALA A 31 -8.68 17.61 -8.41
N ILE A 32 -8.70 16.82 -7.33
CA ILE A 32 -9.42 15.54 -7.26
C ILE A 32 -10.92 15.77 -7.45
N ASP A 33 -11.50 16.73 -6.73
CA ASP A 33 -12.92 17.06 -6.83
C ASP A 33 -13.29 17.50 -8.25
N GLU A 34 -12.45 18.34 -8.88
CA GLU A 34 -12.66 18.80 -10.27
C GLU A 34 -12.60 17.61 -11.26
N TYR A 35 -11.66 16.69 -11.06
CA TYR A 35 -11.50 15.51 -11.90
C TYR A 35 -12.71 14.57 -11.78
N ILE A 36 -13.16 14.30 -10.57
CA ILE A 36 -14.35 13.48 -10.30
C ILE A 36 -15.61 14.14 -10.86
N ALA A 37 -15.77 15.45 -10.67
CA ALA A 37 -16.91 16.21 -11.21
C ALA A 37 -16.94 16.22 -12.75
N ALA A 38 -15.78 16.08 -13.41
CA ALA A 38 -15.70 15.94 -14.86
C ALA A 38 -16.02 14.50 -15.34
N GLY A 39 -16.19 13.53 -14.44
CA GLY A 39 -16.49 12.13 -14.73
C GLY A 39 -15.28 11.19 -14.66
N GLY A 40 -14.13 11.65 -14.16
CA GLY A 40 -12.96 10.81 -13.90
C GLY A 40 -13.09 10.00 -12.61
N ILE A 41 -12.33 8.95 -12.50
CA ILE A 41 -12.29 8.06 -11.34
C ILE A 41 -10.92 8.22 -10.66
N PHE A 42 -10.93 8.57 -9.37
CA PHE A 42 -9.73 8.68 -8.56
C PHE A 42 -9.74 7.60 -7.47
N ALA A 43 -8.73 6.74 -7.46
CA ALA A 43 -8.60 5.67 -6.48
C ALA A 43 -7.25 5.74 -5.75
N VAL A 44 -7.22 5.23 -4.53
CA VAL A 44 -6.00 5.10 -3.73
C VAL A 44 -5.60 3.64 -3.66
N CYS A 45 -4.29 3.36 -3.87
CA CYS A 45 -3.67 2.06 -3.68
C CYS A 45 -2.47 2.19 -2.74
N THR A 46 -2.53 1.55 -1.56
CA THR A 46 -1.58 1.77 -0.47
C THR A 46 -1.17 0.49 0.24
N GLY A 47 0.03 0.49 0.83
CA GLY A 47 0.47 -0.56 1.75
C GLY A 47 -0.20 -0.54 3.13
N ARG A 48 -0.96 0.52 3.45
CA ARG A 48 -1.69 0.63 4.71
C ARG A 48 -2.76 -0.44 4.85
N MET A 49 -3.05 -0.83 6.09
CA MET A 49 -4.19 -1.68 6.38
C MET A 49 -5.52 -0.94 6.15
N LEU A 50 -6.56 -1.69 5.82
CA LEU A 50 -7.87 -1.11 5.47
C LEU A 50 -8.42 -0.22 6.60
N ALA A 51 -8.33 -0.65 7.86
CA ALA A 51 -8.80 0.12 9.01
C ALA A 51 -8.08 1.48 9.17
N SER A 52 -6.83 1.60 8.69
CA SER A 52 -6.05 2.84 8.72
C SER A 52 -6.40 3.78 7.57
N ILE A 53 -6.57 3.24 6.35
CA ILE A 53 -6.78 4.10 5.16
C ILE A 53 -8.23 4.50 4.97
N LEU A 54 -9.19 3.65 5.31
CA LEU A 54 -10.62 3.87 5.05
C LEU A 54 -11.16 5.18 5.65
N PRO A 55 -10.86 5.54 6.91
CA PRO A 55 -11.27 6.84 7.45
C PRO A 55 -10.69 8.03 6.68
N GLN A 56 -9.48 7.90 6.17
CA GLN A 56 -8.78 9.00 5.48
C GLN A 56 -9.36 9.26 4.08
N VAL A 57 -9.59 8.21 3.29
CA VAL A 57 -10.22 8.36 1.96
C VAL A 57 -11.67 8.84 2.06
N ARG A 58 -12.40 8.45 3.15
CA ARG A 58 -13.73 8.99 3.47
C ARG A 58 -13.69 10.48 3.80
N ALA A 59 -12.70 10.90 4.59
CA ALA A 59 -12.51 12.30 4.95
C ALA A 59 -12.17 13.17 3.73
N LEU A 60 -11.58 12.59 2.68
CA LEU A 60 -11.36 13.23 1.38
C LEU A 60 -12.62 13.28 0.50
N GLY A 61 -13.72 12.67 0.93
CA GLY A 61 -14.94 12.57 0.12
C GLY A 61 -14.84 11.60 -1.05
N LEU A 62 -13.81 10.76 -1.10
CA LEU A 62 -13.67 9.75 -2.15
C LEU A 62 -14.76 8.70 -2.06
N LYS A 63 -15.18 8.22 -3.20
CA LYS A 63 -16.17 7.15 -3.39
C LYS A 63 -15.59 6.03 -4.24
N GLY A 64 -16.31 4.90 -4.27
CA GLY A 64 -15.88 3.73 -5.02
C GLY A 64 -14.84 2.92 -4.26
N LEU A 65 -13.77 2.45 -4.91
CA LEU A 65 -12.87 1.45 -4.34
C LEU A 65 -11.56 2.05 -3.83
N VAL A 66 -11.05 1.46 -2.74
CA VAL A 66 -9.70 1.65 -2.22
C VAL A 66 -8.98 0.31 -2.18
N ALA A 67 -7.72 0.28 -2.61
CA ALA A 67 -6.84 -0.87 -2.49
C ALA A 67 -5.90 -0.68 -1.29
N ALA A 68 -5.98 -1.61 -0.35
CA ALA A 68 -5.18 -1.67 0.88
C ALA A 68 -4.23 -2.87 0.85
N TYR A 69 -3.23 -2.91 1.75
CA TYR A 69 -2.25 -3.99 1.84
C TYR A 69 -1.58 -4.30 0.49
N GLN A 70 -1.12 -3.26 -0.23
CA GLN A 70 -0.50 -3.36 -1.57
C GLN A 70 -1.44 -3.94 -2.65
N GLY A 71 -2.76 -3.93 -2.44
CA GLY A 71 -3.74 -4.52 -3.35
C GLY A 71 -4.25 -5.91 -2.97
N THR A 72 -3.75 -6.48 -1.88
CA THR A 72 -4.28 -7.74 -1.32
C THR A 72 -5.75 -7.61 -0.94
N VAL A 73 -6.16 -6.45 -0.43
CA VAL A 73 -7.56 -6.15 -0.07
C VAL A 73 -8.06 -4.97 -0.88
N ILE A 74 -9.23 -5.12 -1.50
CA ILE A 74 -9.94 -4.02 -2.16
C ILE A 74 -11.32 -3.91 -1.54
N ALA A 75 -11.69 -2.70 -1.12
CA ALA A 75 -12.94 -2.44 -0.42
C ALA A 75 -13.68 -1.25 -1.00
N ASP A 76 -14.99 -1.28 -0.91
CA ASP A 76 -15.85 -0.13 -1.19
C ASP A 76 -15.74 0.90 -0.06
N ILE A 77 -15.42 2.14 -0.42
CA ILE A 77 -15.13 3.21 0.54
C ILE A 77 -16.38 3.55 1.37
N GLU A 78 -17.57 3.59 0.77
CA GLU A 78 -18.79 4.05 1.43
C GLU A 78 -19.31 3.01 2.41
N SER A 79 -19.48 1.75 1.98
CA SER A 79 -19.99 0.66 2.79
C SER A 79 -18.93 -0.04 3.66
N GLY A 80 -17.66 -0.02 3.24
CA GLY A 80 -16.59 -0.82 3.82
C GLY A 80 -16.63 -2.30 3.40
N ALA A 81 -17.50 -2.66 2.45
CA ALA A 81 -17.61 -4.03 1.97
C ALA A 81 -16.33 -4.46 1.23
N LEU A 82 -15.85 -5.66 1.52
CA LEU A 82 -14.71 -6.24 0.84
C LEU A 82 -15.14 -6.75 -0.53
N ILE A 83 -14.51 -6.23 -1.60
CA ILE A 83 -14.71 -6.64 -2.98
C ILE A 83 -13.66 -7.71 -3.36
N LYS A 84 -12.42 -7.54 -2.89
CA LYS A 84 -11.35 -8.54 -2.90
C LYS A 84 -10.81 -8.68 -1.49
N ASN A 85 -10.67 -9.91 -1.01
CA ASN A 85 -10.07 -10.21 0.28
C ASN A 85 -9.02 -11.31 0.06
N GLY A 86 -7.85 -10.93 -0.42
CA GLY A 86 -6.68 -11.77 -0.55
C GLY A 86 -5.98 -11.98 0.78
N GLY A 87 -4.99 -12.85 0.79
CA GLY A 87 -4.19 -13.11 1.98
C GLY A 87 -3.56 -14.50 1.97
N PHE A 88 -2.84 -14.81 3.02
CA PHE A 88 -2.24 -16.11 3.27
C PHE A 88 -3.27 -17.07 3.87
N SER A 89 -3.27 -18.31 3.43
CA SER A 89 -3.87 -19.39 4.22
C SER A 89 -3.16 -19.54 5.58
N VAL A 90 -3.77 -20.24 6.52
CA VAL A 90 -3.17 -20.49 7.84
C VAL A 90 -1.82 -21.19 7.69
N GLU A 91 -1.71 -22.14 6.77
CA GLU A 91 -0.48 -22.90 6.51
C GLU A 91 0.62 -21.99 5.96
N GLN A 92 0.31 -21.17 4.99
CA GLN A 92 1.23 -20.21 4.39
C GLN A 92 1.71 -19.17 5.42
N ALA A 93 0.79 -18.60 6.20
CA ALA A 93 1.14 -17.65 7.25
C ALA A 93 2.03 -18.29 8.32
N CYS A 94 1.75 -19.54 8.71
CA CYS A 94 2.60 -20.28 9.64
C CYS A 94 4.01 -20.54 9.08
N GLU A 95 4.14 -20.80 7.79
CA GLU A 95 5.44 -21.00 7.13
C GLU A 95 6.28 -19.72 7.18
N VAL A 96 5.69 -18.59 6.77
CA VAL A 96 6.37 -17.28 6.84
C VAL A 96 6.77 -16.93 8.28
N CYS A 97 5.85 -17.10 9.23
CA CYS A 97 6.15 -16.85 10.64
C CYS A 97 7.30 -17.72 11.15
N LYS A 98 7.34 -19.02 10.84
CA LYS A 98 8.43 -19.91 11.23
C LYS A 98 9.78 -19.48 10.65
N THR A 99 9.81 -19.06 9.39
CA THR A 99 11.02 -18.55 8.74
C THR A 99 11.58 -17.32 9.46
N LEU A 100 10.71 -16.43 9.95
CA LEU A 100 11.10 -15.28 10.77
C LEU A 100 11.52 -15.71 12.20
N GLU A 101 10.81 -16.65 12.81
CA GLU A 101 11.10 -17.20 14.13
C GLU A 101 12.48 -17.87 14.20
N GLU A 102 12.89 -18.58 13.14
CA GLU A 102 14.21 -19.23 13.03
C GLU A 102 15.38 -18.25 13.15
N ARG A 103 15.14 -16.98 12.78
CA ARG A 103 16.13 -15.89 12.92
C ARG A 103 15.92 -15.04 14.18
N GLY A 104 14.89 -15.32 14.97
CA GLY A 104 14.53 -14.47 16.10
C GLY A 104 14.10 -13.06 15.71
N GLU A 105 13.49 -12.91 14.52
CA GLU A 105 13.00 -11.62 14.05
C GLU A 105 11.64 -11.27 14.67
N PRO A 106 11.35 -10.00 14.94
CA PRO A 106 10.02 -9.57 15.35
C PRO A 106 9.01 -9.81 14.25
N ILE A 107 7.80 -10.23 14.63
CA ILE A 107 6.73 -10.59 13.69
C ILE A 107 5.48 -9.79 13.99
N ASN A 108 4.99 -9.07 12.99
CA ASN A 108 3.68 -8.43 13.00
C ASN A 108 2.82 -9.10 11.95
N VAL A 109 1.68 -9.64 12.37
CA VAL A 109 0.69 -10.28 11.49
C VAL A 109 -0.55 -9.41 11.43
N TYR A 110 -1.04 -9.16 10.23
CA TYR A 110 -2.29 -8.44 10.00
C TYR A 110 -3.38 -9.42 9.60
N ALA A 111 -4.40 -9.54 10.43
CA ALA A 111 -5.56 -10.39 10.18
C ALA A 111 -6.82 -9.70 10.72
N ASP A 112 -7.91 -9.76 9.97
CA ASP A 112 -9.23 -9.22 10.37
C ASP A 112 -9.20 -7.77 10.88
N ASN A 113 -8.39 -6.90 10.21
CA ASN A 113 -8.15 -5.52 10.63
C ASN A 113 -7.53 -5.36 12.02
N VAL A 114 -6.84 -6.37 12.52
CA VAL A 114 -6.06 -6.35 13.76
C VAL A 114 -4.60 -6.61 13.43
N MET A 115 -3.71 -5.87 14.05
CA MET A 115 -2.28 -6.16 14.05
C MET A 115 -1.94 -6.98 15.30
N TYR A 116 -1.36 -8.16 15.10
CA TYR A 116 -0.80 -9.00 16.17
C TYR A 116 0.73 -8.90 16.12
N THR A 117 1.39 -8.81 17.27
CA THR A 117 2.84 -8.59 17.33
C THR A 117 3.53 -9.49 18.36
N THR A 118 4.76 -9.88 18.07
CA THR A 118 5.66 -10.53 19.07
C THR A 118 6.53 -9.51 19.81
N LEU A 119 6.52 -8.23 19.38
CA LEU A 119 7.22 -7.18 20.10
C LEU A 119 6.50 -6.87 21.42
N PRO A 120 7.23 -6.76 22.55
CA PRO A 120 6.64 -6.35 23.81
C PRO A 120 5.95 -4.98 23.72
N PRO A 121 4.91 -4.72 24.54
CA PRO A 121 4.16 -3.46 24.48
C PRO A 121 4.98 -2.18 24.77
N ASP A 122 6.13 -2.32 25.39
CA ASP A 122 7.06 -1.23 25.71
C ASP A 122 8.24 -1.15 24.73
N ASP A 123 8.24 -1.96 23.66
CA ASP A 123 9.28 -1.92 22.64
C ASP A 123 9.24 -0.60 21.86
N LYS A 124 10.39 0.04 21.73
CA LYS A 124 10.50 1.36 21.09
C LYS A 124 10.12 1.35 19.60
N LEU A 125 10.47 0.28 18.87
CA LEU A 125 10.11 0.17 17.45
C LEU A 125 8.61 -0.01 17.29
N LEU A 126 7.98 -0.81 18.16
CA LEU A 126 6.54 -0.99 18.17
C LEU A 126 5.83 0.35 18.44
N LEU A 127 6.23 1.07 19.49
CA LEU A 127 5.61 2.36 19.85
C LEU A 127 5.74 3.42 18.75
N ILE A 128 6.89 3.45 18.06
CA ILE A 128 7.08 4.34 16.90
C ILE A 128 6.15 3.90 15.76
N TYR A 129 6.09 2.60 15.48
CA TYR A 129 5.27 2.06 14.40
C TYR A 129 3.77 2.28 14.64
N GLU A 130 3.27 2.04 15.86
CA GLU A 130 1.90 2.33 16.26
C GLU A 130 1.55 3.82 16.10
N LYS A 131 2.47 4.70 16.50
CA LYS A 131 2.29 6.15 16.35
C LYS A 131 2.17 6.58 14.88
N ILE A 132 2.98 5.98 13.99
CA ILE A 132 2.97 6.30 12.55
C ILE A 132 1.69 5.77 11.89
N THR A 133 1.32 4.54 12.20
CA THR A 133 0.18 3.86 11.56
C THR A 133 -1.17 4.21 12.17
N GLY A 134 -1.18 4.68 13.42
CA GLY A 134 -2.40 4.86 14.22
C GLY A 134 -3.06 3.53 14.63
N ILE A 135 -2.35 2.41 14.50
CA ILE A 135 -2.85 1.06 14.79
C ILE A 135 -2.14 0.52 16.02
N TYR A 136 -2.92 0.10 17.01
CA TYR A 136 -2.41 -0.52 18.22
C TYR A 136 -2.38 -2.04 18.07
N ALA A 137 -1.22 -2.63 18.33
CA ALA A 137 -1.03 -4.06 18.19
C ALA A 137 -1.56 -4.85 19.40
N ARG A 138 -1.97 -6.07 19.14
CA ARG A 138 -2.23 -7.08 20.19
C ARG A 138 -0.96 -7.91 20.38
N PHE A 139 -0.39 -7.84 21.56
CA PHE A 139 0.78 -8.63 21.91
C PHE A 139 0.45 -10.12 21.95
N VAL A 140 1.31 -10.93 21.34
CA VAL A 140 1.25 -12.38 21.31
C VAL A 140 2.45 -12.92 22.08
N GLU A 141 2.19 -13.56 23.20
CA GLU A 141 3.22 -14.26 23.95
C GLU A 141 3.54 -15.61 23.28
N GLY A 142 4.83 -15.89 23.08
CA GLY A 142 5.30 -17.13 22.45
C GLY A 142 5.46 -17.03 20.93
N LYS A 143 5.20 -18.12 20.24
CA LYS A 143 5.41 -18.21 18.79
C LYS A 143 4.19 -17.71 18.00
N MET A 144 4.42 -16.78 17.09
CA MET A 144 3.38 -16.26 16.20
C MET A 144 2.80 -17.35 15.29
N SER A 145 3.65 -18.26 14.81
CA SER A 145 3.21 -19.40 13.98
C SER A 145 2.21 -20.31 14.69
N GLU A 146 2.39 -20.54 16.00
CA GLU A 146 1.46 -21.30 16.82
C GLU A 146 0.15 -20.54 17.05
N TYR A 147 0.26 -19.24 17.35
CA TYR A 147 -0.90 -18.37 17.56
C TYR A 147 -1.78 -18.28 16.30
N VAL A 148 -1.18 -18.06 15.12
CA VAL A 148 -1.87 -18.06 13.82
C VAL A 148 -2.63 -19.36 13.61
N ARG A 149 -2.00 -20.51 13.86
CA ARG A 149 -2.61 -21.84 13.71
C ARG A 149 -3.77 -22.05 14.68
N GLN A 150 -3.56 -21.77 15.97
CA GLN A 150 -4.57 -21.99 17.02
C GLN A 150 -5.83 -21.13 16.82
N ASN A 151 -5.66 -19.93 16.28
CA ASN A 151 -6.75 -19.01 16.05
C ASN A 151 -7.27 -19.03 14.59
N SER A 152 -6.72 -19.89 13.73
CA SER A 152 -7.08 -20.01 12.31
C SER A 152 -7.08 -18.66 11.59
N LEU A 153 -6.06 -17.83 11.83
CA LEU A 153 -6.01 -16.47 11.30
C LEU A 153 -5.76 -16.47 9.79
N TYR A 154 -6.63 -15.79 9.06
CA TYR A 154 -6.42 -15.46 7.65
C TYR A 154 -5.67 -14.13 7.56
N CYS A 155 -4.41 -14.19 7.14
CA CYS A 155 -3.49 -13.06 7.27
C CYS A 155 -3.35 -12.32 5.95
N GLN A 156 -3.59 -11.01 5.94
CA GLN A 156 -3.44 -10.17 4.74
C GLN A 156 -1.97 -9.80 4.48
N LYS A 157 -1.16 -9.70 5.55
CA LYS A 157 0.23 -9.24 5.45
C LYS A 157 1.01 -9.68 6.68
N ILE A 158 2.29 -9.96 6.50
CA ILE A 158 3.24 -10.25 7.58
C ILE A 158 4.41 -9.27 7.44
N VAL A 159 4.76 -8.60 8.54
CA VAL A 159 5.78 -7.54 8.55
C VAL A 159 6.78 -7.80 9.68
N SER A 160 8.05 -7.63 9.39
CA SER A 160 9.09 -7.53 10.42
C SER A 160 9.57 -6.09 10.53
N VAL A 161 9.48 -5.53 11.74
CA VAL A 161 9.97 -4.17 12.04
C VAL A 161 11.37 -4.34 12.64
N VAL A 162 12.39 -3.91 11.93
CA VAL A 162 13.79 -4.12 12.31
C VAL A 162 14.59 -2.82 12.27
N MET A 163 15.72 -2.80 12.95
CA MET A 163 16.66 -1.66 12.83
C MET A 163 17.16 -1.53 11.37
N PRO A 164 17.45 -0.30 10.90
CA PRO A 164 17.81 -0.05 9.50
C PRO A 164 18.95 -0.92 8.97
N GLU A 165 19.95 -1.19 9.79
CA GLU A 165 21.11 -2.02 9.44
C GLU A 165 20.75 -3.52 9.24
N ARG A 166 19.64 -3.97 9.80
CA ARG A 166 19.15 -5.35 9.66
C ARG A 166 18.20 -5.52 8.46
N LYS A 167 17.67 -4.43 7.89
CA LYS A 167 16.65 -4.46 6.84
C LYS A 167 17.11 -5.25 5.61
N LEU A 168 18.20 -4.85 4.98
CA LEU A 168 18.71 -5.53 3.78
C LEU A 168 19.15 -6.98 4.03
N PRO A 169 19.88 -7.29 5.12
CA PRO A 169 20.18 -8.69 5.47
C PRO A 169 18.95 -9.56 5.65
N LEU A 170 17.89 -9.04 6.27
CA LEU A 170 16.64 -9.77 6.43
C LEU A 170 15.90 -9.92 5.09
N TYR A 171 15.78 -8.85 4.33
CA TYR A 171 15.16 -8.86 3.01
C TYR A 171 15.80 -9.92 2.11
N ASN A 172 17.13 -9.91 1.96
CA ASN A 172 17.84 -10.88 1.13
C ASN A 172 17.60 -12.33 1.59
N TYR A 173 17.60 -12.56 2.91
CA TYR A 173 17.31 -13.89 3.46
C TYR A 173 15.89 -14.35 3.15
N LEU A 174 14.89 -13.48 3.31
CA LEU A 174 13.50 -13.82 3.00
C LEU A 174 13.28 -14.04 1.51
N CYS A 175 13.93 -13.24 0.64
CA CYS A 175 13.92 -13.48 -0.80
C CYS A 175 14.48 -14.87 -1.16
N GLU A 176 15.59 -15.27 -0.53
CA GLU A 176 16.18 -16.60 -0.77
C GLU A 176 15.24 -17.73 -0.31
N LYS A 177 14.59 -17.57 0.85
CA LYS A 177 13.77 -18.63 1.46
C LYS A 177 12.35 -18.70 0.94
N LEU A 178 11.76 -17.56 0.66
CA LEU A 178 10.32 -17.38 0.42
C LEU A 178 9.98 -16.78 -0.94
N GLY A 179 10.93 -16.13 -1.63
CA GLY A 179 10.67 -15.32 -2.83
C GLY A 179 10.14 -16.10 -4.05
N GLU A 180 10.25 -17.43 -4.07
CA GLU A 180 9.60 -18.24 -5.10
C GLU A 180 8.08 -18.31 -4.91
N MET A 181 7.60 -18.31 -3.67
CA MET A 181 6.20 -18.52 -3.29
C MET A 181 5.47 -17.24 -2.89
N TYR A 182 6.19 -16.27 -2.36
CA TYR A 182 5.63 -15.05 -1.80
C TYR A 182 6.33 -13.82 -2.36
N GLU A 183 5.64 -12.68 -2.31
CA GLU A 183 6.23 -11.39 -2.57
C GLU A 183 6.96 -10.89 -1.32
N VAL A 184 8.25 -10.60 -1.44
CA VAL A 184 9.05 -10.01 -0.37
C VAL A 184 9.43 -8.60 -0.79
N THR A 185 9.00 -7.63 -0.02
CA THR A 185 9.29 -6.21 -0.27
C THR A 185 9.84 -5.54 0.98
N TYR A 186 10.37 -4.35 0.84
CA TYR A 186 10.66 -3.49 1.97
C TYR A 186 10.10 -2.10 1.70
N SER A 187 9.61 -1.46 2.76
CA SER A 187 9.16 -0.08 2.73
C SER A 187 9.70 0.64 3.95
N ALA A 188 9.73 1.98 3.90
CA ALA A 188 10.33 2.78 4.96
C ALA A 188 11.77 2.32 5.36
N ALA A 189 12.36 2.95 6.38
CA ALA A 189 13.72 2.63 6.83
C ALA A 189 13.83 1.29 7.55
N VAL A 190 12.71 0.76 8.09
CA VAL A 190 12.70 -0.29 9.13
C VAL A 190 11.77 -1.47 8.83
N LEU A 191 11.09 -1.50 7.68
CA LEU A 191 10.08 -2.52 7.37
C LEU A 191 10.57 -3.52 6.33
N VAL A 192 10.40 -4.80 6.62
CA VAL A 192 10.45 -5.89 5.64
C VAL A 192 9.11 -6.60 5.67
N GLU A 193 8.51 -6.77 4.51
CA GLU A 193 7.13 -7.19 4.33
C GLU A 193 7.06 -8.46 3.50
N VAL A 194 6.18 -9.37 3.86
CA VAL A 194 5.85 -10.54 3.06
C VAL A 194 4.35 -10.52 2.79
N SER A 195 3.98 -10.68 1.52
CA SER A 195 2.59 -10.75 1.06
C SER A 195 2.40 -11.93 0.09
N PRO A 196 1.17 -12.37 -0.15
CA PRO A 196 0.90 -13.37 -1.17
C PRO A 196 1.39 -12.91 -2.54
N LYS A 197 1.93 -13.83 -3.33
CA LYS A 197 2.39 -13.53 -4.69
C LYS A 197 1.21 -13.22 -5.61
N GLY A 198 1.37 -12.23 -6.48
CA GLY A 198 0.32 -11.75 -7.36
C GLY A 198 -0.67 -10.79 -6.70
N ASP A 199 -0.38 -10.36 -5.47
CA ASP A 199 -1.09 -9.31 -4.75
C ASP A 199 -0.15 -8.09 -4.62
N ASP A 200 0.02 -7.34 -5.70
CA ASP A 200 0.81 -6.11 -5.74
C ASP A 200 -0.03 -4.93 -6.25
N LYS A 201 0.54 -3.73 -6.25
CA LYS A 201 -0.17 -2.52 -6.70
C LYS A 201 -0.47 -2.53 -8.20
N GLY A 202 0.27 -3.26 -9.01
CA GLY A 202 0.00 -3.43 -10.44
C GLY A 202 -1.24 -4.27 -10.68
N GLU A 203 -1.37 -5.40 -9.97
CA GLU A 203 -2.58 -6.22 -10.03
C GLU A 203 -3.80 -5.49 -9.46
N ALA A 204 -3.61 -4.65 -8.42
CA ALA A 204 -4.66 -3.78 -7.92
C ALA A 204 -5.13 -2.76 -8.99
N LEU A 205 -4.20 -2.11 -9.69
CA LEU A 205 -4.54 -1.18 -10.78
C LEU A 205 -5.30 -1.90 -11.90
N LYS A 206 -4.85 -3.09 -12.33
CA LYS A 206 -5.55 -3.90 -13.33
C LYS A 206 -6.96 -4.28 -12.87
N PHE A 207 -7.11 -4.67 -11.62
CA PHE A 207 -8.42 -4.97 -11.03
C PHE A 207 -9.34 -3.73 -11.06
N LEU A 208 -8.85 -2.57 -10.62
CA LEU A 208 -9.62 -1.31 -10.63
C LEU A 208 -9.99 -0.90 -12.06
N SER A 209 -9.06 -0.99 -13.02
CA SER A 209 -9.30 -0.74 -14.44
C SER A 209 -10.43 -1.61 -14.99
N ALA A 210 -10.38 -2.91 -14.73
CA ALA A 210 -11.41 -3.85 -15.14
C ALA A 210 -12.77 -3.59 -14.45
N HIS A 211 -12.76 -3.33 -13.14
CA HIS A 211 -13.97 -3.06 -12.37
C HIS A 211 -14.73 -1.83 -12.88
N TYR A 212 -14.00 -0.77 -13.20
CA TYR A 212 -14.58 0.47 -13.71
C TYR A 212 -14.78 0.50 -15.24
N ASN A 213 -14.43 -0.59 -15.94
CA ASN A 213 -14.46 -0.66 -17.40
C ASN A 213 -13.65 0.46 -18.08
N VAL A 214 -12.52 0.83 -17.48
CA VAL A 214 -11.56 1.77 -18.07
C VAL A 214 -10.43 0.97 -18.71
N PRO A 215 -10.17 1.09 -20.02
CA PRO A 215 -9.03 0.44 -20.65
C PRO A 215 -7.71 0.83 -19.95
N ILE A 216 -6.77 -0.12 -19.83
CA ILE A 216 -5.53 0.10 -19.08
C ILE A 216 -4.70 1.25 -19.65
N GLU A 217 -4.71 1.42 -20.97
CA GLU A 217 -4.07 2.55 -21.67
C GLU A 217 -4.66 3.92 -21.33
N ASN A 218 -5.85 3.95 -20.72
CA ASN A 218 -6.52 5.15 -20.25
C ASN A 218 -6.40 5.33 -18.72
N THR A 219 -5.39 4.71 -18.12
CA THR A 219 -5.10 4.85 -16.69
C THR A 219 -3.82 5.64 -16.44
N VAL A 220 -3.75 6.31 -15.30
CA VAL A 220 -2.55 6.96 -14.79
C VAL A 220 -2.25 6.42 -13.39
N ALA A 221 -1.01 6.03 -13.14
CA ALA A 221 -0.53 5.65 -11.80
C ALA A 221 0.44 6.72 -11.27
N ILE A 222 0.40 6.98 -9.96
CA ILE A 222 1.28 7.94 -9.29
C ILE A 222 1.87 7.29 -8.05
N GLY A 223 3.21 7.34 -7.89
CA GLY A 223 3.90 6.71 -6.77
C GLY A 223 5.23 7.37 -6.41
N ASP A 224 5.82 6.94 -5.30
CA ASP A 224 7.10 7.47 -4.79
C ASP A 224 8.13 6.40 -4.42
N ASN A 225 7.72 5.13 -4.25
CA ASN A 225 8.59 4.07 -3.75
C ASN A 225 8.62 2.85 -4.68
N LEU A 226 9.60 1.95 -4.52
CA LEU A 226 9.75 0.76 -5.37
C LEU A 226 8.57 -0.21 -5.29
N ASN A 227 7.77 -0.19 -4.23
CA ASN A 227 6.52 -0.97 -4.17
C ASN A 227 5.42 -0.41 -5.10
N ASP A 228 5.63 0.79 -5.67
CA ASP A 228 4.74 1.38 -6.68
C ASP A 228 5.13 0.96 -8.11
N LEU A 229 6.35 0.45 -8.30
CA LEU A 229 6.86 0.09 -9.62
C LEU A 229 5.89 -0.80 -10.40
N PRO A 230 5.27 -1.86 -9.82
CA PRO A 230 4.32 -2.68 -10.56
C PRO A 230 3.10 -1.90 -11.10
N MET A 231 2.58 -0.89 -10.37
CA MET A 231 1.46 -0.09 -10.89
C MET A 231 1.92 0.98 -11.88
N ILE A 232 3.13 1.53 -11.72
CA ILE A 232 3.74 2.46 -12.68
C ILE A 232 3.92 1.78 -14.03
N GLU A 233 4.47 0.56 -14.06
CA GLU A 233 4.67 -0.24 -15.27
C GLU A 233 3.35 -0.72 -15.89
N ALA A 234 2.34 -1.02 -15.08
CA ALA A 234 1.06 -1.55 -15.55
C ALA A 234 0.13 -0.48 -16.12
N ALA A 235 0.27 0.77 -15.73
CA ALA A 235 -0.60 1.87 -16.16
C ALA A 235 -0.36 2.28 -17.62
N GLY A 236 -1.36 2.94 -18.22
CA GLY A 236 -1.18 3.60 -19.51
C GLY A 236 -0.19 4.78 -19.45
N THR A 237 -0.03 5.39 -18.26
CA THR A 237 1.01 6.37 -17.96
C THR A 237 1.42 6.23 -16.48
N GLY A 238 2.67 5.93 -16.24
CA GLY A 238 3.26 5.87 -14.91
C GLY A 238 3.98 7.15 -14.55
N VAL A 239 3.67 7.76 -13.42
CA VAL A 239 4.25 9.04 -12.99
C VAL A 239 4.87 8.91 -11.60
N ALA A 240 6.15 9.24 -11.48
CA ALA A 240 6.83 9.36 -10.19
C ALA A 240 6.72 10.79 -9.65
N VAL A 241 6.55 10.96 -8.34
CA VAL A 241 6.71 12.28 -7.71
C VAL A 241 8.20 12.64 -7.57
N ALA A 242 8.54 13.93 -7.51
CA ALA A 242 9.94 14.38 -7.44
C ALA A 242 10.69 13.87 -6.20
N ASN A 243 9.98 13.59 -5.10
CA ASN A 243 10.55 12.96 -3.90
C ASN A 243 10.65 11.42 -3.98
N ALA A 244 10.30 10.81 -5.11
CA ALA A 244 10.36 9.36 -5.29
C ALA A 244 11.81 8.83 -5.28
N GLU A 245 11.94 7.54 -5.01
CA GLU A 245 13.21 6.82 -5.15
C GLU A 245 13.70 6.87 -6.61
N GLU A 246 15.03 7.02 -6.79
CA GLU A 246 15.63 7.13 -8.12
C GLU A 246 15.32 5.92 -9.01
N GLY A 247 15.22 4.71 -8.42
CA GLY A 247 14.83 3.50 -9.15
C GLY A 247 13.42 3.60 -9.75
N LEU A 248 12.46 4.21 -9.03
CA LEU A 248 11.12 4.41 -9.55
C LEU A 248 11.08 5.49 -10.64
N LYS A 249 11.81 6.61 -10.43
CA LYS A 249 11.90 7.69 -11.43
C LYS A 249 12.48 7.23 -12.76
N ALA A 250 13.41 6.27 -12.73
CA ALA A 250 14.05 5.75 -13.92
C ALA A 250 13.11 4.93 -14.81
N GLU A 251 12.07 4.31 -14.20
CA GLU A 251 11.09 3.47 -14.89
C GLU A 251 9.76 4.20 -15.19
N ALA A 252 9.55 5.38 -14.60
CA ALA A 252 8.34 6.17 -14.84
C ALA A 252 8.38 6.90 -16.18
N ASP A 253 7.21 7.04 -16.83
CA ASP A 253 7.07 7.82 -18.07
C ASP A 253 7.28 9.32 -17.85
N ASP A 254 7.03 9.81 -16.62
CA ASP A 254 7.15 11.22 -16.28
C ASP A 254 7.46 11.40 -14.79
N VAL A 255 7.99 12.58 -14.45
CA VAL A 255 8.24 13.00 -13.08
C VAL A 255 7.47 14.30 -12.82
N CYS A 256 6.57 14.28 -11.84
CA CYS A 256 5.81 15.46 -11.42
C CYS A 256 6.45 16.15 -10.20
N PRO A 257 5.99 17.35 -9.78
CA PRO A 257 6.42 17.96 -8.53
C PRO A 257 6.28 17.01 -7.32
N SER A 258 7.00 17.31 -6.24
CA SER A 258 6.95 16.50 -5.02
C SER A 258 5.56 16.50 -4.36
N CYS A 259 5.32 15.56 -3.46
CA CYS A 259 4.08 15.51 -2.67
C CYS A 259 3.84 16.81 -1.89
N ASP A 260 4.90 17.49 -1.43
CA ASP A 260 4.81 18.78 -0.72
C ASP A 260 4.52 19.96 -1.65
N GLU A 261 4.69 19.79 -2.96
CA GLU A 261 4.49 20.81 -4.00
C GLU A 261 3.25 20.53 -4.87
N GLY A 262 2.35 19.66 -4.39
CA GLY A 262 1.09 19.37 -5.08
C GLY A 262 1.22 18.48 -6.33
N GLY A 263 2.17 17.54 -6.33
CA GLY A 263 2.46 16.66 -7.46
C GLY A 263 1.22 15.98 -8.04
N VAL A 264 0.35 15.41 -7.19
CA VAL A 264 -0.90 14.76 -7.64
C VAL A 264 -1.82 15.75 -8.37
N ALA A 265 -1.93 17.00 -7.90
CA ALA A 265 -2.71 18.03 -8.60
C ALA A 265 -2.13 18.36 -9.97
N ALA A 266 -0.80 18.41 -10.09
CA ALA A 266 -0.12 18.62 -11.37
C ALA A 266 -0.42 17.47 -12.36
N VAL A 267 -0.38 16.21 -11.90
CA VAL A 267 -0.72 15.03 -12.72
C VAL A 267 -2.19 15.08 -13.17
N ILE A 268 -3.12 15.37 -12.28
CA ILE A 268 -4.54 15.49 -12.62
C ILE A 268 -4.75 16.56 -13.69
N ARG A 269 -4.11 17.73 -13.57
CA ARG A 269 -4.22 18.82 -14.55
C ARG A 269 -3.59 18.46 -15.90
N LYS A 270 -2.48 17.71 -15.91
CA LYS A 270 -1.77 17.34 -17.14
C LYS A 270 -2.43 16.17 -17.87
N TYR A 271 -2.76 15.12 -17.16
CA TYR A 271 -3.23 13.85 -17.72
C TYR A 271 -4.72 13.57 -17.51
N GLY A 272 -5.32 14.05 -16.41
CA GLY A 272 -6.71 13.80 -16.09
C GLY A 272 -7.69 14.71 -16.82
N LEU A 273 -7.36 15.98 -17.00
CA LEU A 273 -8.26 17.02 -17.51
C LEU A 273 -7.72 17.70 -18.79
N SER A 274 -8.64 18.19 -19.63
CA SER A 274 -8.35 18.96 -20.87
C SER A 274 -8.75 20.41 -20.72
#